data_2c789c01722548eac45e837aef700604
#
_entry.id   2c789c01722548eac45e837aef700604
#
_cell.length_a   1.000
_cell.length_b   1.000
_cell.length_c   1.000
_cell.angle_alpha   90.00
_cell.angle_beta   90.00
_cell.angle_gamma   90.00
#
_symmetry.space_group_name_H-M   'P 1'
#
loop_
_entity.id
_entity.type
_entity.pdbx_description
1 polymer ?
#
loop_
_entity_poly.entity_id
_entity_poly.type
_entity_poly.pdbx_seq_one_letter_code
_entity_poly.pdbx_strand_id
1 'polypeptide(L)'
;MTGQLPVDFWPTAWASRAAVRRHKDLREDDPARGVAARSPTRTCEFEVHPGFQSDRKLTYNATTSGSRIPDRGRITDVPGISVGHYTDLEHATGCTAVLVDEPAVGGIDIRGAATASRETQLLHPLATVEHIHGVMLSGGSVFGLDAAAGVVRFLEDNGRGLKIGRAVIPIVPAANIFDLGLLSHAVRPTADDGYTAAREAGREFELGTVGAGTGATVGKLRGGNHSTKGGVGTASVSLGDGILVGAIVITNAIGSVIDPDNGIVVAGPRTETGFENTMDFLVDDPPRLRDLMGIRNSSNTVVGVVATNVGLDKKAASRFAGAGQDAIAMAVRPAHMSGDGDTVFALATDTNPRLSGEETIAGIEDRLRAAAMRAMVGAILSSIEHATGLGGVPSAAEHIASFDPEASS
;
A
#
# COMPACT_ATOMS: atom_id res chain seq x y z
N MET A 1 -13.19 2.64 59.75
CA MET A 1 -14.17 3.63 59.27
C MET A 1 -14.25 3.47 57.74
N THR A 2 -15.27 2.78 57.34
CA THR A 2 -15.61 2.41 55.97
C THR A 2 -16.42 3.57 55.34
N GLY A 3 -15.97 4.13 54.27
CA GLY A 3 -16.70 5.14 53.49
C GLY A 3 -16.82 4.67 52.03
N GLN A 4 -17.98 4.08 51.74
CA GLN A 4 -18.43 3.84 50.35
C GLN A 4 -18.83 5.19 49.71
N LEU A 5 -18.37 5.42 48.47
CA LEU A 5 -18.89 6.47 47.59
C LEU A 5 -19.82 5.84 46.56
N PRO A 6 -20.92 6.52 46.16
CA PRO A 6 -21.98 5.93 45.33
C PRO A 6 -21.65 6.00 43.85
N VAL A 7 -22.02 4.91 43.17
CA VAL A 7 -22.10 4.80 41.71
C VAL A 7 -23.44 5.37 41.29
N ASP A 8 -23.46 6.42 40.49
CA ASP A 8 -24.57 6.79 39.58
C ASP A 8 -24.25 8.11 38.86
N PHE A 9 -23.88 8.06 37.59
CA PHE A 9 -24.18 9.12 36.60
C PHE A 9 -23.78 8.66 35.20
N TRP A 10 -24.71 8.00 34.51
CA TRP A 10 -24.75 7.99 33.07
C TRP A 10 -26.17 8.35 32.61
N PRO A 11 -26.38 9.41 31.81
CA PRO A 11 -27.69 9.70 31.25
C PRO A 11 -27.93 8.80 30.03
N THR A 12 -28.94 7.96 30.15
CA THR A 12 -29.58 7.25 29.02
C THR A 12 -30.38 8.25 28.20
N ALA A 13 -29.94 8.53 26.98
CA ALA A 13 -30.82 9.08 25.95
C ALA A 13 -30.23 8.77 24.59
N TRP A 14 -30.79 7.76 23.93
CA TRP A 14 -31.02 7.68 22.48
C TRP A 14 -31.71 6.36 22.16
N ALA A 15 -33.04 6.35 22.45
CA ALA A 15 -33.95 5.38 21.86
C ALA A 15 -34.98 6.15 21.06
N SER A 16 -34.76 6.36 19.78
CA SER A 16 -35.77 6.85 18.85
C SER A 16 -36.43 5.71 18.10
N ARG A 17 -37.65 5.59 18.39
CA ARG A 17 -38.77 4.81 17.90
C ARG A 17 -38.78 4.64 16.38
N ALA A 18 -38.60 3.40 15.89
CA ALA A 18 -39.14 2.98 14.62
C ALA A 18 -40.56 2.39 14.85
N ALA A 19 -41.57 3.10 14.40
CA ALA A 19 -42.97 2.65 14.48
C ALA A 19 -43.26 1.61 13.40
N VAL A 20 -43.41 0.37 13.81
CA VAL A 20 -44.00 -0.69 13.01
C VAL A 20 -45.53 -0.52 13.05
N ARG A 21 -46.14 -0.08 11.94
CA ARG A 21 -47.59 -0.14 11.76
C ARG A 21 -47.98 -1.59 11.47
N ARG A 22 -48.64 -2.22 12.43
CA ARG A 22 -49.44 -3.42 12.21
C ARG A 22 -50.80 -2.99 11.63
N HIS A 23 -51.13 -3.50 10.48
CA HIS A 23 -52.52 -3.50 9.98
C HIS A 23 -53.22 -4.71 10.61
N LYS A 24 -54.27 -4.42 11.38
CA LYS A 24 -55.23 -5.37 11.92
C LYS A 24 -56.41 -5.45 10.92
N ASP A 25 -56.75 -6.69 10.64
CA ASP A 25 -58.08 -7.28 10.43
C ASP A 25 -59.24 -6.44 9.83
N LEU A 26 -59.76 -6.89 8.73
CA LEU A 26 -61.17 -6.92 8.48
C LEU A 26 -61.57 -8.26 7.90
N ARG A 27 -62.53 -8.89 8.59
CA ARG A 27 -63.19 -10.16 8.27
C ARG A 27 -64.39 -9.91 7.30
N GLU A 28 -64.67 -10.96 6.61
CA GLU A 28 -65.94 -11.67 6.38
C GLU A 28 -66.71 -11.40 5.08
N ASP A 29 -66.87 -12.57 4.43
CA ASP A 29 -68.07 -13.12 3.76
C ASP A 29 -68.51 -12.56 2.42
N ASP A 30 -68.36 -13.36 1.35
CA ASP A 30 -69.43 -14.00 0.63
C ASP A 30 -68.99 -15.03 -0.45
N PRO A 31 -69.65 -16.17 -0.62
CA PRO A 31 -69.21 -17.24 -1.50
C PRO A 31 -70.01 -17.20 -2.84
N ALA A 32 -69.35 -17.31 -3.93
CA ALA A 32 -69.69 -17.97 -5.16
C ALA A 32 -69.20 -17.28 -6.44
N ARG A 33 -68.35 -17.94 -7.11
CA ARG A 33 -68.27 -18.20 -8.56
C ARG A 33 -66.82 -18.38 -9.01
N GLY A 34 -66.58 -19.59 -9.47
CA GLY A 34 -65.27 -19.95 -10.02
C GLY A 34 -64.97 -19.24 -11.33
N VAL A 35 -63.78 -18.77 -11.43
CA VAL A 35 -62.97 -18.60 -12.67
C VAL A 35 -61.51 -18.65 -12.27
N ALA A 36 -60.81 -19.57 -12.89
CA ALA A 36 -59.37 -19.71 -12.74
C ALA A 36 -58.64 -18.44 -13.17
N ALA A 37 -58.04 -17.74 -12.21
CA ALA A 37 -57.14 -16.64 -12.51
C ALA A 37 -55.71 -17.11 -12.32
N ARG A 38 -55.01 -17.25 -13.43
CA ARG A 38 -53.53 -17.43 -13.47
C ARG A 38 -52.86 -16.21 -12.87
N SER A 39 -52.02 -16.43 -11.87
CA SER A 39 -51.10 -15.43 -11.33
C SER A 39 -50.17 -14.92 -12.44
N PRO A 40 -50.03 -13.62 -12.65
CA PRO A 40 -48.98 -13.12 -13.53
C PRO A 40 -47.66 -13.08 -12.75
N THR A 41 -46.82 -14.07 -13.00
CA THR A 41 -45.39 -13.95 -12.75
C THR A 41 -44.86 -12.79 -13.61
N ARG A 42 -44.59 -11.65 -12.98
CA ARG A 42 -43.77 -10.59 -13.60
C ARG A 42 -42.36 -11.09 -13.66
N THR A 43 -41.96 -11.68 -14.77
CA THR A 43 -40.59 -11.77 -15.21
C THR A 43 -40.16 -10.37 -15.62
N CYS A 44 -39.28 -9.75 -14.84
CA CYS A 44 -38.48 -8.60 -15.32
C CYS A 44 -37.49 -9.17 -16.34
N GLU A 45 -37.81 -9.11 -17.62
CA GLU A 45 -36.85 -9.30 -18.67
C GLU A 45 -35.97 -8.04 -18.70
N PHE A 46 -34.72 -8.20 -18.20
CA PHE A 46 -33.66 -7.26 -18.53
C PHE A 46 -33.24 -7.59 -19.96
N GLU A 47 -33.52 -6.71 -20.91
CA GLU A 47 -32.86 -6.73 -22.21
C GLU A 47 -31.34 -6.52 -21.96
N VAL A 48 -30.61 -7.62 -22.04
CA VAL A 48 -29.15 -7.57 -22.13
C VAL A 48 -28.82 -7.09 -23.53
N HIS A 49 -28.26 -5.90 -23.63
CA HIS A 49 -27.76 -5.35 -24.88
C HIS A 49 -26.88 -6.38 -25.60
N PRO A 50 -27.09 -6.70 -26.89
CA PRO A 50 -26.27 -7.69 -27.61
C PRO A 50 -24.92 -7.10 -27.95
N GLY A 51 -23.98 -7.18 -27.00
CA GLY A 51 -22.63 -6.65 -27.11
C GLY A 51 -21.68 -7.14 -26.01
N PHE A 52 -22.23 -7.79 -24.98
CA PHE A 52 -21.40 -8.37 -23.92
C PHE A 52 -21.16 -9.86 -24.25
N GLN A 53 -20.17 -10.12 -25.10
CA GLN A 53 -19.65 -11.48 -25.26
C GLN A 53 -18.75 -11.77 -24.06
N SER A 54 -19.20 -12.71 -23.21
CA SER A 54 -18.52 -13.22 -22.03
C SER A 54 -17.34 -14.15 -22.34
N ASP A 55 -16.81 -14.15 -23.55
CA ASP A 55 -15.70 -14.99 -24.00
C ASP A 55 -14.42 -14.21 -24.34
N ARG A 56 -14.15 -13.10 -23.67
CA ARG A 56 -12.79 -12.58 -23.64
C ARG A 56 -11.99 -13.32 -22.56
N LYS A 57 -11.35 -14.43 -22.95
CA LYS A 57 -10.07 -14.79 -22.34
C LYS A 57 -9.19 -13.56 -22.54
N LEU A 58 -9.02 -12.77 -21.46
CA LEU A 58 -8.02 -11.71 -21.42
C LEU A 58 -6.65 -12.39 -21.40
N THR A 59 -6.16 -12.73 -22.58
CA THR A 59 -4.78 -13.12 -22.75
C THR A 59 -3.95 -11.85 -22.49
N TYR A 60 -3.11 -11.92 -21.47
CA TYR A 60 -2.01 -11.00 -21.29
C TYR A 60 -1.18 -11.06 -22.58
N ASN A 61 -1.30 -10.05 -23.44
CA ASN A 61 -0.35 -9.84 -24.49
C ASN A 61 0.92 -9.31 -23.81
N ALA A 62 1.83 -10.21 -23.45
CA ALA A 62 3.21 -9.84 -23.26
C ALA A 62 3.61 -9.14 -24.56
N THR A 63 3.80 -7.85 -24.52
CA THR A 63 4.36 -7.11 -25.63
C THR A 63 5.71 -7.74 -25.89
N THR A 64 5.77 -8.42 -27.04
CA THR A 64 6.94 -9.06 -27.59
C THR A 64 8.20 -8.22 -27.43
N SER A 65 9.28 -8.89 -27.08
CA SER A 65 10.69 -8.49 -27.00
C SER A 65 10.98 -7.08 -27.51
N GLY A 66 11.30 -6.16 -26.59
CA GLY A 66 11.76 -4.82 -26.91
C GLY A 66 10.90 -3.65 -26.40
N SER A 67 9.78 -3.88 -25.72
CA SER A 67 9.03 -2.76 -25.14
C SER A 67 9.76 -2.25 -23.88
N ARG A 68 10.29 -1.03 -24.01
CA ARG A 68 10.88 -0.27 -22.91
C ARG A 68 9.85 -0.15 -21.79
N ILE A 69 10.24 -0.50 -20.54
CA ILE A 69 9.40 -0.25 -19.34
C ILE A 69 8.98 1.23 -19.38
N PRO A 70 7.68 1.55 -19.20
CA PRO A 70 7.22 2.93 -19.22
C PRO A 70 7.94 3.77 -18.18
N ASP A 71 8.46 4.93 -18.56
CA ASP A 71 8.95 5.91 -17.59
C ASP A 71 7.76 6.51 -16.84
N ARG A 72 7.67 6.20 -15.55
CA ARG A 72 6.58 6.64 -14.67
C ARG A 72 6.99 7.84 -13.80
N GLY A 73 8.20 8.39 -13.97
CA GLY A 73 8.79 9.35 -13.07
C GLY A 73 9.22 8.73 -11.74
N ARG A 74 9.69 9.55 -10.81
CA ARG A 74 10.26 9.11 -9.53
C ARG A 74 9.74 9.96 -8.36
N ILE A 75 9.73 9.42 -7.15
CA ILE A 75 9.44 10.22 -5.94
C ILE A 75 10.43 11.40 -5.81
N THR A 76 11.65 11.23 -6.28
CA THR A 76 12.71 12.26 -6.28
C THR A 76 12.51 13.38 -7.29
N ASP A 77 11.46 13.33 -8.13
CA ASP A 77 11.01 14.48 -8.91
C ASP A 77 10.43 15.57 -8.00
N VAL A 78 9.94 15.17 -6.83
CA VAL A 78 9.57 16.11 -5.76
C VAL A 78 10.85 16.71 -5.19
N PRO A 79 11.08 18.04 -5.31
CA PRO A 79 12.28 18.69 -4.83
C PRO A 79 12.50 18.47 -3.33
N GLY A 80 13.74 18.21 -2.95
CA GLY A 80 14.12 17.98 -1.57
C GLY A 80 13.99 16.52 -1.12
N ILE A 81 13.66 15.57 -2.02
CA ILE A 81 13.61 14.14 -1.71
C ILE A 81 14.83 13.43 -2.31
N SER A 82 15.43 12.55 -1.51
CA SER A 82 16.47 11.62 -1.94
C SER A 82 16.19 10.21 -1.39
N VAL A 83 16.62 9.18 -2.14
CA VAL A 83 16.38 7.76 -1.81
C VAL A 83 17.70 6.99 -1.91
N GLY A 84 17.97 6.12 -0.93
CA GLY A 84 19.10 5.22 -0.97
C GLY A 84 18.79 3.85 -0.41
N HIS A 85 19.57 2.85 -0.80
CA HIS A 85 19.33 1.45 -0.49
C HIS A 85 20.56 0.81 0.16
N TYR A 86 20.28 -0.17 1.02
CA TYR A 86 21.17 -1.27 1.33
C TYR A 86 20.51 -2.57 0.85
N THR A 87 21.22 -3.38 0.07
CA THR A 87 20.71 -4.58 -0.58
C THR A 87 21.57 -5.79 -0.22
N ASP A 88 20.96 -6.83 0.32
CA ASP A 88 21.57 -8.13 0.60
C ASP A 88 20.87 -9.22 -0.23
N LEU A 89 21.43 -9.51 -1.40
CA LEU A 89 20.91 -10.54 -2.33
C LEU A 89 21.17 -11.95 -1.80
N GLU A 90 22.22 -12.17 -1.01
CA GLU A 90 22.53 -13.48 -0.46
C GLU A 90 21.49 -13.98 0.53
N HIS A 91 20.95 -13.04 1.33
CA HIS A 91 19.97 -13.35 2.37
C HIS A 91 18.57 -12.86 2.03
N ALA A 92 18.38 -12.25 0.85
CA ALA A 92 17.10 -11.72 0.34
C ALA A 92 16.45 -10.69 1.28
N THR A 93 17.20 -9.73 1.76
CA THR A 93 16.71 -8.66 2.62
C THR A 93 17.42 -7.33 2.31
N GLY A 94 16.99 -6.24 2.92
CA GLY A 94 17.58 -4.93 2.76
C GLY A 94 16.70 -3.81 3.29
N CYS A 95 17.15 -2.57 3.15
CA CYS A 95 16.40 -1.41 3.61
C CYS A 95 16.56 -0.22 2.65
N THR A 96 15.59 0.69 2.72
CA THR A 96 15.45 1.87 1.84
C THR A 96 15.21 3.11 2.69
N ALA A 97 16.14 4.05 2.65
CA ALA A 97 15.99 5.35 3.29
C ALA A 97 15.40 6.36 2.31
N VAL A 98 14.34 7.05 2.72
CA VAL A 98 13.77 8.20 2.01
C VAL A 98 14.07 9.42 2.87
N LEU A 99 14.94 10.31 2.40
CA LEU A 99 15.39 11.47 3.15
C LEU A 99 14.83 12.76 2.58
N VAL A 100 14.67 13.77 3.42
CA VAL A 100 14.30 15.14 3.01
C VAL A 100 15.45 16.10 3.28
N ASP A 101 15.77 17.00 2.34
CA ASP A 101 16.85 17.97 2.48
C ASP A 101 16.59 18.94 3.63
N GLU A 102 15.37 19.49 3.70
CA GLU A 102 14.85 20.27 4.81
C GLU A 102 13.73 19.50 5.52
N PRO A 103 13.50 19.74 6.83
CA PRO A 103 12.47 19.05 7.58
C PRO A 103 11.08 19.21 6.92
N ALA A 104 10.41 18.10 6.61
CA ALA A 104 9.11 18.07 5.97
C ALA A 104 7.99 17.78 6.96
N VAL A 105 6.79 18.31 6.71
CA VAL A 105 5.60 17.91 7.47
C VAL A 105 5.28 16.45 7.15
N GLY A 106 5.19 15.64 8.21
CA GLY A 106 4.93 14.21 8.12
C GLY A 106 3.46 13.86 8.36
N GLY A 107 2.95 12.90 7.58
CA GLY A 107 1.64 12.27 7.80
C GLY A 107 1.74 10.75 7.71
N ILE A 108 0.70 10.04 8.16
CA ILE A 108 0.63 8.59 8.12
C ILE A 108 -0.82 8.12 8.01
N ASP A 109 -1.03 7.00 7.31
CA ASP A 109 -2.25 6.19 7.37
C ASP A 109 -1.83 4.71 7.48
N ILE A 110 -2.39 4.02 8.48
CA ILE A 110 -2.14 2.61 8.77
C ILE A 110 -3.46 1.87 8.63
N ARG A 111 -3.55 0.94 7.66
CA ARG A 111 -4.74 0.10 7.46
C ARG A 111 -4.47 -1.37 7.68
N GLY A 112 -3.22 -1.77 7.75
CA GLY A 112 -2.84 -3.12 8.13
C GLY A 112 -3.09 -3.40 9.60
N ALA A 113 -3.49 -4.63 9.92
CA ALA A 113 -3.75 -5.07 11.31
C ALA A 113 -2.52 -5.70 12.00
N ALA A 114 -1.42 -5.95 11.25
CA ALA A 114 -0.21 -6.63 11.72
C ALA A 114 1.06 -5.85 11.35
N THR A 115 1.13 -4.58 11.76
CA THR A 115 2.22 -3.67 11.41
C THR A 115 3.50 -3.92 12.22
N ALA A 116 4.66 -3.77 11.58
CA ALA A 116 5.95 -3.56 12.22
C ALA A 116 6.38 -2.12 11.94
N SER A 117 6.25 -1.22 12.91
CA SER A 117 6.47 0.22 12.71
C SER A 117 7.07 0.91 13.92
N ARG A 118 7.72 2.06 13.70
CA ARG A 118 8.41 2.89 14.70
C ARG A 118 8.05 4.35 14.52
N GLU A 119 7.95 5.12 15.64
CA GLU A 119 7.72 6.59 15.68
C GLU A 119 6.40 7.04 15.01
N THR A 120 5.46 6.14 14.76
CA THR A 120 4.21 6.43 14.05
C THR A 120 3.28 7.35 14.84
N GLN A 121 3.29 7.25 16.19
CA GLN A 121 2.47 8.09 17.04
C GLN A 121 2.84 9.58 16.92
N LEU A 122 4.10 9.88 16.60
CA LEU A 122 4.56 11.25 16.41
C LEU A 122 3.93 11.93 15.18
N LEU A 123 3.48 11.15 14.20
CA LEU A 123 2.79 11.63 12.99
C LEU A 123 1.32 11.92 13.21
N HIS A 124 0.75 11.55 14.37
CA HIS A 124 -0.63 11.86 14.68
C HIS A 124 -0.89 13.38 14.66
N PRO A 125 -2.03 13.86 14.10
CA PRO A 125 -2.31 15.29 13.97
C PRO A 125 -2.25 16.09 15.29
N LEU A 126 -2.47 15.44 16.42
CA LEU A 126 -2.39 16.06 17.76
C LEU A 126 -0.99 16.03 18.39
N ALA A 127 -0.01 15.40 17.76
CA ALA A 127 1.37 15.40 18.28
C ALA A 127 2.04 16.76 17.98
N THR A 128 2.90 17.22 18.89
CA THR A 128 3.49 18.56 18.85
C THR A 128 4.65 18.69 17.87
N VAL A 129 5.34 17.60 17.55
CA VAL A 129 6.41 17.63 16.55
C VAL A 129 5.80 17.53 15.15
N GLU A 130 5.99 18.58 14.36
CA GLU A 130 5.34 18.70 13.05
C GLU A 130 6.20 18.10 11.92
N HIS A 131 7.53 18.20 12.04
CA HIS A 131 8.46 17.91 10.96
C HIS A 131 9.27 16.64 11.22
N ILE A 132 9.51 15.89 10.16
CA ILE A 132 10.37 14.70 10.15
C ILE A 132 11.52 14.89 9.15
N HIS A 133 12.56 14.08 9.27
CA HIS A 133 13.82 14.24 8.54
C HIS A 133 14.06 13.12 7.51
N GLY A 134 13.20 12.12 7.52
CA GLY A 134 13.19 10.98 6.60
C GLY A 134 12.25 9.89 7.06
N VAL A 135 12.12 8.86 6.23
CA VAL A 135 11.36 7.63 6.51
C VAL A 135 12.26 6.44 6.20
N MET A 136 12.27 5.42 7.07
CA MET A 136 12.93 4.16 6.80
C MET A 136 11.90 3.09 6.44
N LEU A 137 12.07 2.45 5.28
CA LEU A 137 11.38 1.24 4.87
C LEU A 137 12.36 0.09 4.91
N SER A 138 12.00 -1.06 5.53
CA SER A 138 12.97 -2.15 5.71
C SER A 138 12.34 -3.53 5.56
N GLY A 139 13.15 -4.52 5.20
CA GLY A 139 12.86 -5.92 5.43
C GLY A 139 13.03 -6.31 6.89
N GLY A 140 13.03 -7.60 7.19
CA GLY A 140 13.34 -8.15 8.52
C GLY A 140 12.22 -8.06 9.54
N SER A 141 10.99 -7.66 9.16
CA SER A 141 9.87 -7.52 10.11
C SER A 141 10.23 -6.60 11.30
N VAL A 142 9.79 -6.92 12.53
CA VAL A 142 10.08 -6.11 13.71
C VAL A 142 11.59 -5.92 13.95
N PHE A 143 12.42 -6.88 13.57
CA PHE A 143 13.87 -6.80 13.78
C PHE A 143 14.52 -5.73 12.88
N GLY A 144 14.06 -5.55 11.65
CA GLY A 144 14.59 -4.56 10.72
C GLY A 144 14.27 -3.11 11.11
N LEU A 145 13.42 -2.87 12.14
CA LEU A 145 13.20 -1.53 12.70
C LEU A 145 14.49 -0.89 13.25
N ASP A 146 15.54 -1.71 13.51
CA ASP A 146 16.84 -1.25 13.92
C ASP A 146 17.54 -0.40 12.84
N ALA A 147 17.25 -0.66 11.56
CA ALA A 147 17.79 0.13 10.45
C ALA A 147 17.48 1.64 10.56
N ALA A 148 16.33 2.00 11.14
CA ALA A 148 15.98 3.40 11.37
C ALA A 148 16.94 4.11 12.34
N ALA A 149 17.56 3.39 13.30
CA ALA A 149 18.57 3.95 14.17
C ALA A 149 19.85 4.38 13.41
N GLY A 150 20.19 3.66 12.34
CA GLY A 150 21.27 4.03 11.45
C GLY A 150 21.01 5.32 10.69
N VAL A 151 19.79 5.53 10.20
CA VAL A 151 19.39 6.79 9.55
C VAL A 151 19.43 7.95 10.54
N VAL A 152 18.94 7.73 11.78
CA VAL A 152 19.03 8.73 12.85
C VAL A 152 20.50 9.14 13.08
N ARG A 153 21.40 8.15 13.23
CA ARG A 153 22.84 8.41 13.40
C ARG A 153 23.44 9.19 12.21
N PHE A 154 23.12 8.79 10.97
CA PHE A 154 23.59 9.50 9.77
C PHE A 154 23.13 10.96 9.74
N LEU A 155 21.87 11.21 10.06
CA LEU A 155 21.33 12.57 10.08
C LEU A 155 21.94 13.42 11.22
N GLU A 156 22.13 12.85 12.40
CA GLU A 156 22.81 13.50 13.54
C GLU A 156 24.24 13.88 13.18
N ASP A 157 25.02 12.95 12.60
CA ASP A 157 26.41 13.19 12.16
C ASP A 157 26.50 14.33 11.14
N ASN A 158 25.42 14.57 10.37
CA ASN A 158 25.32 15.66 9.39
C ASN A 158 24.60 16.90 9.94
N GLY A 159 24.31 16.97 11.24
CA GLY A 159 23.67 18.12 11.88
C GLY A 159 22.21 18.34 11.47
N ARG A 160 21.53 17.32 10.93
CA ARG A 160 20.15 17.36 10.43
C ARG A 160 19.21 16.75 11.46
N GLY A 161 18.36 17.57 12.07
CA GLY A 161 17.45 17.16 13.13
C GLY A 161 16.79 18.35 13.83
N LEU A 162 15.82 18.05 14.67
CA LEU A 162 15.21 19.03 15.57
C LEU A 162 16.27 19.50 16.59
N LYS A 163 16.54 20.79 16.67
CA LYS A 163 17.53 21.37 17.57
C LYS A 163 16.90 21.66 18.93
N ILE A 164 17.38 20.96 19.98
CA ILE A 164 16.98 21.22 21.36
C ILE A 164 18.26 21.48 22.17
N GLY A 165 18.51 22.74 22.48
CA GLY A 165 19.77 23.16 23.12
C GLY A 165 20.97 22.81 22.23
N ARG A 166 21.81 21.87 22.68
CA ARG A 166 22.98 21.39 21.91
C ARG A 166 22.69 20.09 21.14
N ALA A 167 21.57 19.45 21.41
CA ALA A 167 21.21 18.19 20.78
C ALA A 167 20.60 18.43 19.40
N VAL A 168 20.97 17.59 18.45
CA VAL A 168 20.33 17.43 17.15
C VAL A 168 19.56 16.12 17.20
N ILE A 169 18.25 16.17 17.06
CA ILE A 169 17.35 15.03 17.24
C ILE A 169 16.65 14.75 15.91
N PRO A 170 17.17 13.83 15.09
CA PRO A 170 16.48 13.42 13.86
C PRO A 170 15.22 12.63 14.19
N ILE A 171 14.16 12.91 13.46
CA ILE A 171 12.88 12.19 13.56
C ILE A 171 12.74 11.33 12.32
N VAL A 172 12.76 10.00 12.49
CA VAL A 172 12.76 9.02 11.39
C VAL A 172 11.74 7.91 11.70
N PRO A 173 10.47 8.10 11.32
CA PRO A 173 9.50 7.02 11.38
C PRO A 173 9.89 5.89 10.42
N ALA A 174 9.44 4.65 10.75
CA ALA A 174 9.76 3.47 9.97
C ALA A 174 8.59 2.50 9.87
N ALA A 175 8.55 1.74 8.78
CA ALA A 175 7.68 0.58 8.60
C ALA A 175 8.39 -0.51 7.80
N ASN A 176 8.14 -1.76 8.19
CA ASN A 176 8.87 -2.91 7.67
C ASN A 176 7.95 -3.92 7.01
N ILE A 177 8.48 -4.58 5.97
CA ILE A 177 7.88 -5.78 5.40
C ILE A 177 8.39 -7.03 6.11
N PHE A 178 7.68 -8.13 5.97
CA PHE A 178 8.14 -9.46 6.38
C PHE A 178 8.69 -10.19 5.15
N ASP A 179 9.99 -10.35 5.09
CA ASP A 179 10.74 -11.09 4.05
C ASP A 179 11.49 -12.32 4.59
N LEU A 180 11.32 -12.64 5.86
CA LEU A 180 12.03 -13.72 6.57
C LEU A 180 11.70 -15.14 6.06
N GLY A 181 10.78 -15.26 5.11
CA GLY A 181 10.42 -16.52 4.48
C GLY A 181 11.22 -16.84 3.22
N LEU A 182 12.04 -15.90 2.71
CA LEU A 182 12.85 -16.07 1.51
C LEU A 182 14.33 -16.13 1.90
N LEU A 183 15.04 -17.17 1.50
CA LEU A 183 16.44 -17.46 1.74
C LEU A 183 16.86 -17.49 3.23
N SER A 184 16.75 -16.40 3.98
CA SER A 184 17.21 -16.37 5.38
C SER A 184 16.17 -15.74 6.31
N HIS A 185 15.95 -16.37 7.48
CA HIS A 185 15.21 -15.79 8.59
C HIS A 185 16.12 -15.19 9.67
N ALA A 186 17.43 -15.44 9.59
CA ALA A 186 18.39 -15.08 10.62
C ALA A 186 19.12 -13.75 10.35
N VAL A 187 19.31 -13.38 9.07
CA VAL A 187 19.93 -12.12 8.66
C VAL A 187 18.84 -11.09 8.41
N ARG A 188 18.99 -9.93 9.00
CA ARG A 188 18.01 -8.82 8.96
C ARG A 188 18.75 -7.50 8.91
N PRO A 189 18.18 -6.45 8.29
CA PRO A 189 18.78 -5.12 8.28
C PRO A 189 19.06 -4.58 9.68
N THR A 190 20.28 -4.05 9.86
CA THR A 190 20.80 -3.49 11.10
C THR A 190 20.89 -1.97 11.04
N ALA A 191 21.30 -1.33 12.15
CA ALA A 191 21.57 0.11 12.16
C ALA A 191 22.70 0.50 11.18
N ASP A 192 23.73 -0.33 10.98
CA ASP A 192 24.82 -0.04 10.04
C ASP A 192 24.33 -0.11 8.58
N ASP A 193 23.40 -1.01 8.27
CA ASP A 193 22.78 -1.10 6.96
C ASP A 193 21.89 0.12 6.68
N GLY A 194 21.13 0.57 7.68
CA GLY A 194 20.34 1.80 7.60
C GLY A 194 21.20 3.05 7.42
N TYR A 195 22.34 3.13 8.10
CA TYR A 195 23.33 4.20 7.90
C TYR A 195 23.87 4.20 6.46
N THR A 196 24.18 3.01 5.95
CA THR A 196 24.64 2.82 4.56
C THR A 196 23.57 3.28 3.57
N ALA A 197 22.32 2.86 3.73
CA ALA A 197 21.22 3.29 2.89
C ALA A 197 21.05 4.83 2.91
N ALA A 198 21.18 5.46 4.07
CA ALA A 198 21.09 6.92 4.18
C ALA A 198 22.27 7.64 3.49
N ARG A 199 23.47 7.10 3.59
CA ARG A 199 24.68 7.65 2.96
C ARG A 199 24.61 7.59 1.43
N GLU A 200 24.04 6.51 0.88
CA GLU A 200 23.87 6.30 -0.57
C GLU A 200 22.64 7.02 -1.16
N ALA A 201 21.91 7.80 -0.33
CA ALA A 201 20.73 8.49 -0.80
C ALA A 201 21.03 9.57 -1.84
N GLY A 202 20.33 9.51 -2.97
CA GLY A 202 20.46 10.42 -4.09
C GLY A 202 19.14 10.59 -4.86
N ARG A 203 19.19 11.36 -5.93
CA ARG A 203 18.02 11.53 -6.81
C ARG A 203 17.82 10.34 -7.74
N GLU A 204 18.90 9.72 -8.18
CA GLU A 204 18.87 8.47 -8.94
C GLU A 204 19.06 7.29 -7.98
N PHE A 205 18.23 6.27 -8.11
CA PHE A 205 18.27 5.06 -7.30
C PHE A 205 17.71 3.87 -8.09
N GLU A 206 18.08 2.67 -7.71
CA GLU A 206 17.64 1.44 -8.37
C GLU A 206 16.20 1.05 -7.97
N LEU A 207 15.55 0.22 -8.81
CA LEU A 207 14.18 -0.27 -8.61
C LEU A 207 14.13 -1.80 -8.64
N GLY A 208 13.01 -2.37 -8.25
CA GLY A 208 12.77 -3.81 -8.27
C GLY A 208 13.37 -4.54 -7.08
N THR A 209 14.22 -5.53 -7.32
CA THR A 209 14.77 -6.44 -6.30
C THR A 209 15.97 -5.81 -5.58
N VAL A 210 15.76 -4.65 -4.96
CA VAL A 210 16.77 -3.87 -4.24
C VAL A 210 16.23 -3.34 -2.92
N GLY A 211 17.10 -2.91 -2.02
CA GLY A 211 16.73 -2.29 -0.76
C GLY A 211 15.71 -3.12 0.01
N ALA A 212 14.70 -2.47 0.55
CA ALA A 212 13.60 -3.13 1.26
C ALA A 212 12.76 -4.06 0.34
N GLY A 213 12.87 -3.93 -0.98
CA GLY A 213 12.19 -4.78 -1.97
C GLY A 213 12.90 -6.08 -2.27
N THR A 214 14.12 -6.29 -1.76
CA THR A 214 14.96 -7.47 -2.07
C THR A 214 14.26 -8.77 -1.75
N GLY A 215 13.63 -8.90 -0.58
CA GLY A 215 12.91 -10.12 -0.18
C GLY A 215 11.39 -10.06 -0.45
N ALA A 216 10.89 -9.00 -1.08
CA ALA A 216 9.47 -8.80 -1.32
C ALA A 216 8.89 -9.81 -2.32
N THR A 217 7.69 -10.32 -2.05
CA THR A 217 6.93 -11.26 -2.90
C THR A 217 5.44 -10.92 -2.88
N VAL A 218 4.70 -11.28 -3.92
CA VAL A 218 3.25 -11.07 -4.03
C VAL A 218 2.52 -12.35 -4.38
N GLY A 219 1.20 -12.41 -4.14
CA GLY A 219 0.39 -13.57 -4.49
C GLY A 219 0.69 -14.82 -3.63
N LYS A 220 0.80 -14.67 -2.31
CA LYS A 220 1.29 -15.73 -1.40
C LYS A 220 0.21 -16.71 -0.96
N LEU A 221 -1.04 -16.52 -1.33
CA LEU A 221 -2.18 -17.27 -0.78
C LEU A 221 -2.11 -18.78 -1.05
N ARG A 222 -1.50 -19.19 -2.19
CA ARG A 222 -1.25 -20.60 -2.51
C ARG A 222 0.08 -21.13 -1.94
N GLY A 223 0.73 -20.36 -1.08
CA GLY A 223 2.04 -20.66 -0.51
C GLY A 223 3.20 -20.02 -1.28
N GLY A 224 4.35 -19.89 -0.62
CA GLY A 224 5.52 -19.19 -1.16
C GLY A 224 6.03 -19.73 -2.50
N ASN A 225 5.88 -21.03 -2.74
CA ASN A 225 6.30 -21.67 -4.01
C ASN A 225 5.51 -21.18 -5.24
N HIS A 226 4.35 -20.56 -5.04
CA HIS A 226 3.51 -20.01 -6.11
C HIS A 226 3.60 -18.47 -6.17
N SER A 227 4.29 -17.84 -5.25
CA SER A 227 4.41 -16.38 -5.23
C SER A 227 5.27 -15.86 -6.38
N THR A 228 5.06 -14.59 -6.72
CA THR A 228 5.84 -13.84 -7.72
C THR A 228 6.70 -12.80 -7.00
N LYS A 229 7.86 -12.44 -7.53
CA LYS A 229 8.69 -11.38 -6.96
C LYS A 229 7.94 -10.04 -6.96
N GLY A 230 7.96 -9.36 -5.82
CA GLY A 230 7.70 -7.95 -5.68
C GLY A 230 9.01 -7.14 -5.65
N GLY A 231 8.94 -5.88 -5.28
CA GLY A 231 10.14 -5.05 -5.26
C GLY A 231 9.87 -3.62 -4.78
N VAL A 232 10.88 -2.76 -5.00
CA VAL A 232 10.76 -1.30 -4.89
C VAL A 232 10.23 -0.74 -6.20
N GLY A 233 9.23 0.13 -6.13
CA GLY A 233 8.74 0.86 -7.28
C GLY A 233 8.49 2.32 -6.98
N THR A 234 8.50 3.16 -7.99
CA THR A 234 8.30 4.60 -7.87
C THR A 234 7.54 5.16 -9.07
N ALA A 235 6.87 6.29 -8.83
CA ALA A 235 6.25 7.08 -9.89
C ALA A 235 6.04 8.53 -9.42
N SER A 236 5.78 9.43 -10.37
CA SER A 236 5.41 10.82 -10.10
C SER A 236 4.30 11.31 -11.02
N VAL A 237 3.63 12.37 -10.59
CA VAL A 237 2.57 13.08 -11.33
C VAL A 237 2.79 14.58 -11.21
N SER A 238 2.74 15.28 -12.32
CA SER A 238 2.69 16.74 -12.36
C SER A 238 1.24 17.21 -12.55
N LEU A 239 0.80 18.11 -11.67
CA LEU A 239 -0.54 18.73 -11.76
C LEU A 239 -0.54 20.08 -12.49
N GLY A 240 0.60 20.51 -13.06
CA GLY A 240 0.81 21.86 -13.57
C GLY A 240 1.21 22.85 -12.48
N ASP A 241 1.54 24.09 -12.84
CA ASP A 241 1.95 25.17 -11.96
C ASP A 241 3.13 24.80 -11.01
N GLY A 242 3.95 23.83 -11.42
CA GLY A 242 5.06 23.31 -10.62
C GLY A 242 4.66 22.42 -9.46
N ILE A 243 3.39 21.99 -9.37
CA ILE A 243 2.92 21.03 -8.37
C ILE A 243 3.37 19.62 -8.77
N LEU A 244 4.12 18.97 -7.89
CA LEU A 244 4.62 17.63 -8.07
C LEU A 244 4.14 16.73 -6.94
N VAL A 245 3.75 15.52 -7.31
CA VAL A 245 3.38 14.45 -6.39
C VAL A 245 4.16 13.21 -6.79
N GLY A 246 4.88 12.60 -5.85
CA GLY A 246 5.65 11.38 -6.08
C GLY A 246 5.25 10.28 -5.10
N ALA A 247 5.55 9.04 -5.45
CA ALA A 247 5.38 7.89 -4.59
C ALA A 247 6.55 6.91 -4.73
N ILE A 248 6.89 6.24 -3.63
CA ILE A 248 7.74 5.06 -3.59
C ILE A 248 7.04 3.99 -2.75
N VAL A 249 7.13 2.74 -3.16
CA VAL A 249 6.46 1.62 -2.50
C VAL A 249 7.31 0.37 -2.50
N ILE A 250 7.15 -0.42 -1.45
CA ILE A 250 7.64 -1.80 -1.36
C ILE A 250 6.42 -2.70 -1.41
N THR A 251 6.29 -3.48 -2.51
CA THR A 251 5.11 -4.33 -2.73
C THR A 251 5.41 -5.77 -2.30
N ASN A 252 4.93 -6.13 -1.10
CA ASN A 252 5.09 -7.45 -0.49
C ASN A 252 3.73 -8.05 -0.08
N ALA A 253 2.76 -8.04 -0.99
CA ALA A 253 1.34 -8.30 -0.73
C ALA A 253 0.97 -9.79 -0.64
N ILE A 254 -0.10 -10.11 0.09
CA ILE A 254 -0.77 -11.41 -0.02
C ILE A 254 -1.54 -11.52 -1.33
N GLY A 255 -2.17 -10.43 -1.71
CA GLY A 255 -3.02 -10.30 -2.90
C GLY A 255 -2.25 -10.30 -4.21
N SER A 256 -3.01 -10.38 -5.28
CA SER A 256 -2.52 -10.16 -6.64
C SER A 256 -2.39 -8.67 -6.93
N VAL A 257 -1.38 -8.30 -7.70
CA VAL A 257 -1.25 -6.94 -8.24
C VAL A 257 -2.00 -6.85 -9.55
N ILE A 258 -2.88 -5.86 -9.66
CA ILE A 258 -3.79 -5.66 -10.79
C ILE A 258 -3.55 -4.26 -11.34
N ASP A 259 -3.47 -4.14 -12.65
CA ASP A 259 -3.54 -2.85 -13.32
C ASP A 259 -5.01 -2.36 -13.27
N PRO A 260 -5.32 -1.31 -12.50
CA PRO A 260 -6.71 -0.88 -12.33
C PRO A 260 -7.32 -0.26 -13.61
N ASP A 261 -6.52 0.18 -14.56
CA ASP A 261 -7.00 0.81 -15.79
C ASP A 261 -7.63 -0.23 -16.76
N ASN A 262 -7.15 -1.49 -16.71
CA ASN A 262 -7.62 -2.55 -17.60
C ASN A 262 -8.09 -3.82 -16.88
N GLY A 263 -7.88 -3.92 -15.56
CA GLY A 263 -8.27 -5.07 -14.74
C GLY A 263 -7.37 -6.30 -14.88
N ILE A 264 -6.24 -6.19 -15.56
CA ILE A 264 -5.31 -7.31 -15.78
C ILE A 264 -4.51 -7.60 -14.50
N VAL A 265 -4.42 -8.88 -14.12
CA VAL A 265 -3.52 -9.33 -13.07
C VAL A 265 -2.09 -9.34 -13.63
N VAL A 266 -1.24 -8.44 -13.15
CA VAL A 266 0.16 -8.30 -13.61
C VAL A 266 1.14 -9.14 -12.80
N ALA A 267 0.78 -9.49 -11.56
CA ALA A 267 1.52 -10.43 -10.72
C ALA A 267 0.59 -11.00 -9.64
N GLY A 268 0.78 -12.25 -9.28
CA GLY A 268 -0.07 -12.95 -8.32
C GLY A 268 0.42 -14.37 -8.07
N PRO A 269 -0.42 -15.26 -7.51
CA PRO A 269 -0.12 -16.67 -7.47
C PRO A 269 0.09 -17.19 -8.90
N ARG A 270 1.24 -17.81 -9.15
CA ARG A 270 1.62 -18.32 -10.46
C ARG A 270 0.79 -19.56 -10.81
N THR A 271 0.33 -19.62 -12.05
CA THR A 271 -0.35 -20.76 -12.67
C THR A 271 0.46 -21.25 -13.89
N GLU A 272 0.02 -22.30 -14.54
CA GLU A 272 0.66 -22.82 -15.76
C GLU A 272 0.59 -21.84 -16.95
N THR A 273 -0.29 -20.85 -16.91
CA THR A 273 -0.57 -19.95 -18.04
C THR A 273 -0.58 -18.46 -17.68
N GLY A 274 -0.14 -18.10 -16.48
CA GLY A 274 -0.14 -16.69 -16.03
C GLY A 274 -0.28 -16.54 -14.52
N PHE A 275 -1.19 -15.68 -14.09
CA PHE A 275 -1.43 -15.37 -12.67
C PHE A 275 -2.89 -15.55 -12.33
N GLU A 276 -3.14 -16.03 -11.11
CA GLU A 276 -4.49 -16.13 -10.56
C GLU A 276 -4.87 -14.82 -9.86
N ASN A 277 -6.18 -14.50 -9.91
CA ASN A 277 -6.74 -13.44 -9.09
C ASN A 277 -6.99 -13.98 -7.67
N THR A 278 -6.25 -13.47 -6.71
CA THR A 278 -6.34 -13.91 -5.31
C THR A 278 -7.73 -13.68 -4.70
N MET A 279 -8.44 -12.64 -5.14
CA MET A 279 -9.80 -12.34 -4.64
C MET A 279 -10.78 -13.44 -5.05
N ASP A 280 -10.75 -13.85 -6.33
CA ASP A 280 -11.65 -14.88 -6.85
C ASP A 280 -11.36 -16.21 -6.15
N PHE A 281 -10.07 -16.55 -5.96
CA PHE A 281 -9.68 -17.75 -5.21
C PHE A 281 -10.22 -17.75 -3.78
N LEU A 282 -10.17 -16.63 -3.07
CA LEU A 282 -10.68 -16.54 -1.70
C LEU A 282 -12.19 -16.70 -1.59
N VAL A 283 -12.93 -16.25 -2.60
CA VAL A 283 -14.41 -16.23 -2.58
C VAL A 283 -14.98 -17.52 -3.17
N ASP A 284 -14.45 -17.96 -4.33
CA ASP A 284 -15.05 -19.02 -5.12
C ASP A 284 -14.47 -20.41 -4.82
N ASP A 285 -13.18 -20.48 -4.47
CA ASP A 285 -12.47 -21.74 -4.09
C ASP A 285 -11.64 -21.53 -2.82
N PRO A 286 -12.28 -21.22 -1.68
CA PRO A 286 -11.53 -20.87 -0.47
C PRO A 286 -10.71 -22.07 0.02
N PRO A 287 -9.46 -21.83 0.44
CA PRO A 287 -8.63 -22.85 1.06
C PRO A 287 -9.31 -23.42 2.31
N ARG A 288 -9.05 -24.69 2.61
CA ARG A 288 -9.60 -25.31 3.83
C ARG A 288 -9.19 -24.54 5.07
N LEU A 289 -10.02 -24.52 6.10
CA LEU A 289 -9.80 -23.74 7.33
C LEU A 289 -8.40 -23.95 7.95
N ARG A 290 -7.85 -25.19 7.87
CA ARG A 290 -6.50 -25.53 8.32
C ARG A 290 -5.40 -24.83 7.51
N ASP A 291 -5.63 -24.64 6.21
CA ASP A 291 -4.67 -24.02 5.28
C ASP A 291 -4.69 -22.49 5.46
N LEU A 292 -5.87 -21.93 5.79
CA LEU A 292 -6.04 -20.52 6.19
C LEU A 292 -5.28 -20.19 7.48
N MET A 293 -5.13 -21.13 8.41
CA MET A 293 -4.32 -20.91 9.61
C MET A 293 -2.83 -20.81 9.30
N GLY A 294 -2.34 -21.49 8.28
CA GLY A 294 -0.98 -21.30 7.76
C GLY A 294 -0.79 -19.92 7.09
N ILE A 295 -1.82 -19.43 6.41
CA ILE A 295 -1.82 -18.12 5.77
C ILE A 295 -1.80 -16.96 6.80
N ARG A 296 -2.47 -17.11 7.95
CA ARG A 296 -2.41 -16.13 9.04
C ARG A 296 -1.00 -15.92 9.60
N ASN A 297 -0.10 -16.87 9.39
CA ASN A 297 1.31 -16.78 9.79
C ASN A 297 2.21 -16.21 8.69
N SER A 298 1.69 -15.98 7.47
CA SER A 298 2.39 -15.28 6.40
C SER A 298 2.17 -13.79 6.57
N SER A 299 3.18 -13.07 7.04
CA SER A 299 3.11 -11.62 7.19
C SER A 299 3.28 -10.97 5.81
N ASN A 300 2.29 -10.20 5.42
CA ASN A 300 2.25 -9.49 4.17
C ASN A 300 2.17 -8.00 4.48
N THR A 301 2.68 -7.18 3.60
CA THR A 301 2.76 -5.75 3.91
C THR A 301 3.09 -4.98 2.66
N VAL A 302 2.33 -3.95 2.37
CA VAL A 302 2.70 -2.92 1.42
C VAL A 302 3.05 -1.66 2.21
N VAL A 303 4.30 -1.23 2.14
CA VAL A 303 4.74 0.01 2.79
C VAL A 303 5.19 1.02 1.75
N GLY A 304 4.84 2.29 1.95
CA GLY A 304 5.21 3.31 0.97
C GLY A 304 5.23 4.72 1.54
N VAL A 305 5.70 5.63 0.70
CA VAL A 305 5.72 7.07 0.95
C VAL A 305 5.08 7.78 -0.23
N VAL A 306 4.16 8.70 0.04
CA VAL A 306 3.71 9.71 -0.92
C VAL A 306 4.32 11.06 -0.56
N ALA A 307 4.78 11.81 -1.55
CA ALA A 307 5.43 13.11 -1.32
C ALA A 307 4.86 14.19 -2.22
N THR A 308 4.88 15.43 -1.75
CA THR A 308 4.52 16.62 -2.54
C THR A 308 5.41 17.80 -2.17
N ASN A 309 5.62 18.70 -3.12
CA ASN A 309 6.30 19.97 -2.91
C ASN A 309 5.37 21.09 -2.42
N VAL A 310 4.10 20.79 -2.19
CA VAL A 310 3.12 21.71 -1.60
C VAL A 310 3.23 21.63 -0.07
N GLY A 311 3.15 22.77 0.62
CA GLY A 311 3.08 22.83 2.09
C GLY A 311 1.73 22.30 2.58
N LEU A 312 1.75 21.31 3.47
CA LEU A 312 0.56 20.75 4.12
C LEU A 312 0.69 20.85 5.63
N ASP A 313 -0.44 20.96 6.34
CA ASP A 313 -0.47 20.70 7.77
C ASP A 313 -0.52 19.17 8.04
N LYS A 314 -0.34 18.74 9.27
CA LYS A 314 -0.35 17.31 9.65
C LYS A 314 -1.67 16.60 9.33
N LYS A 315 -2.80 17.31 9.41
CA LYS A 315 -4.11 16.78 9.09
C LYS A 315 -4.26 16.52 7.60
N ALA A 316 -3.86 17.48 6.75
CA ALA A 316 -3.85 17.32 5.30
C ALA A 316 -2.82 16.26 4.87
N ALA A 317 -1.63 16.23 5.49
CA ALA A 317 -0.62 15.21 5.23
C ALA A 317 -1.12 13.79 5.59
N SER A 318 -1.88 13.62 6.68
CA SER A 318 -2.48 12.33 7.02
C SER A 318 -3.54 11.90 5.99
N ARG A 319 -4.39 12.84 5.51
CA ARG A 319 -5.34 12.54 4.42
C ARG A 319 -4.64 12.24 3.09
N PHE A 320 -3.50 12.86 2.85
CA PHE A 320 -2.66 12.60 1.69
C PHE A 320 -2.05 11.20 1.75
N ALA A 321 -1.57 10.75 2.92
CA ALA A 321 -1.17 9.36 3.16
C ALA A 321 -2.33 8.38 2.94
N GLY A 322 -3.56 8.75 3.39
CA GLY A 322 -4.78 7.97 3.16
C GLY A 322 -5.09 7.72 1.68
N ALA A 323 -4.81 8.71 0.81
CA ALA A 323 -4.94 8.52 -0.63
C ALA A 323 -3.96 7.46 -1.18
N GLY A 324 -2.76 7.35 -0.61
CA GLY A 324 -1.83 6.26 -0.93
C GLY A 324 -2.36 4.89 -0.53
N GLN A 325 -3.06 4.78 0.61
CA GLN A 325 -3.73 3.54 1.02
C GLN A 325 -4.90 3.17 0.12
N ASP A 326 -5.69 4.16 -0.33
CA ASP A 326 -6.76 3.92 -1.30
C ASP A 326 -6.20 3.35 -2.60
N ALA A 327 -5.04 3.84 -3.04
CA ALA A 327 -4.34 3.33 -4.22
C ALA A 327 -3.84 1.89 -4.05
N ILE A 328 -3.36 1.52 -2.85
CA ILE A 328 -3.01 0.13 -2.56
C ILE A 328 -4.24 -0.76 -2.79
N ALA A 329 -5.42 -0.40 -2.28
CA ALA A 329 -6.64 -1.18 -2.49
C ALA A 329 -7.13 -1.18 -3.96
N MET A 330 -6.75 -0.20 -4.78
CA MET A 330 -7.03 -0.20 -6.22
C MET A 330 -6.18 -1.21 -6.98
N ALA A 331 -4.90 -1.33 -6.64
CA ALA A 331 -3.92 -2.11 -7.40
C ALA A 331 -3.56 -3.46 -6.76
N VAL A 332 -3.83 -3.69 -5.47
CA VAL A 332 -3.58 -4.93 -4.73
C VAL A 332 -4.90 -5.53 -4.27
N ARG A 333 -5.21 -6.77 -4.68
CA ARG A 333 -6.49 -7.41 -4.38
C ARG A 333 -6.31 -8.85 -3.88
N PRO A 334 -6.76 -9.13 -2.62
CA PRO A 334 -7.17 -8.18 -1.60
C PRO A 334 -6.00 -7.42 -0.98
N ALA A 335 -6.29 -6.27 -0.37
CA ALA A 335 -5.39 -5.49 0.47
C ALA A 335 -5.99 -5.33 1.87
N HIS A 336 -5.18 -4.87 2.84
CA HIS A 336 -5.61 -4.53 4.20
C HIS A 336 -6.24 -5.71 4.96
N MET A 337 -5.76 -6.92 4.70
CA MET A 337 -6.23 -8.12 5.38
C MET A 337 -5.71 -8.19 6.82
N SER A 338 -6.26 -9.09 7.62
CA SER A 338 -5.91 -9.23 9.04
C SER A 338 -4.44 -9.58 9.31
N GLY A 339 -3.73 -10.09 8.32
CA GLY A 339 -2.30 -10.39 8.37
C GLY A 339 -1.41 -9.34 7.71
N ASP A 340 -1.99 -8.27 7.13
CA ASP A 340 -1.24 -7.24 6.44
C ASP A 340 -0.77 -6.14 7.42
N GLY A 341 0.38 -5.56 7.12
CA GLY A 341 0.95 -4.44 7.86
C GLY A 341 0.97 -3.12 7.09
N ASP A 342 0.02 -2.94 6.16
CA ASP A 342 0.00 -1.85 5.19
C ASP A 342 0.08 -0.47 5.84
N THR A 343 1.13 0.26 5.47
CA THR A 343 1.46 1.57 6.06
C THR A 343 1.94 2.52 4.96
N VAL A 344 1.33 3.69 4.87
CA VAL A 344 1.77 4.77 3.98
C VAL A 344 2.10 6.02 4.78
N PHE A 345 3.30 6.54 4.54
CA PHE A 345 3.74 7.83 5.05
C PHE A 345 3.49 8.93 4.02
N ALA A 346 3.38 10.16 4.49
CA ALA A 346 3.34 11.35 3.65
C ALA A 346 4.47 12.31 4.00
N LEU A 347 5.03 12.96 2.99
CA LEU A 347 6.04 14.01 3.11
C LEU A 347 5.59 15.24 2.34
N ALA A 348 5.44 16.37 3.01
CA ALA A 348 5.19 17.67 2.39
C ALA A 348 6.41 18.56 2.56
N THR A 349 7.18 18.77 1.47
CA THR A 349 8.47 19.45 1.52
C THR A 349 8.37 20.98 1.47
N ASP A 350 7.20 21.52 1.15
CA ASP A 350 6.93 22.97 1.07
C ASP A 350 7.95 23.74 0.21
N THR A 351 8.47 23.10 -0.83
CA THR A 351 9.47 23.71 -1.72
C THR A 351 8.86 24.50 -2.88
N ASN A 352 7.51 24.59 -2.96
CA ASN A 352 6.81 25.42 -3.93
C ASN A 352 6.22 26.67 -3.25
N PRO A 353 6.94 27.80 -3.25
CA PRO A 353 6.55 29.01 -2.51
C PRO A 353 5.26 29.69 -3.03
N ARG A 354 4.76 29.28 -4.21
CA ARG A 354 3.53 29.83 -4.80
C ARG A 354 2.25 29.19 -4.23
N LEU A 355 2.40 28.11 -3.47
CA LEU A 355 1.31 27.25 -3.03
C LEU A 355 1.34 27.02 -1.52
N SER A 356 1.65 28.05 -0.75
CA SER A 356 1.58 28.05 0.71
C SER A 356 0.32 28.78 1.17
N GLY A 357 -0.32 28.28 2.24
CA GLY A 357 -1.48 28.88 2.88
C GLY A 357 -2.76 28.04 2.82
N GLU A 358 -3.56 28.11 3.87
CA GLU A 358 -4.75 27.26 4.07
C GLU A 358 -5.79 27.35 2.94
N GLU A 359 -6.04 28.54 2.41
CA GLU A 359 -7.01 28.74 1.31
C GLU A 359 -6.57 28.07 0.01
N THR A 360 -5.27 28.13 -0.28
CA THR A 360 -4.68 27.48 -1.47
C THR A 360 -4.77 25.96 -1.34
N ILE A 361 -4.44 25.42 -0.17
CA ILE A 361 -4.48 23.98 0.10
C ILE A 361 -5.91 23.46 -0.02
N ALA A 362 -6.90 24.15 0.58
CA ALA A 362 -8.31 23.75 0.49
C ALA A 362 -8.81 23.66 -0.96
N GLY A 363 -8.31 24.53 -1.86
CA GLY A 363 -8.69 24.52 -3.29
C GLY A 363 -8.06 23.39 -4.11
N ILE A 364 -6.95 22.80 -3.67
CA ILE A 364 -6.20 21.80 -4.44
C ILE A 364 -6.10 20.42 -3.76
N GLU A 365 -6.59 20.27 -2.52
CA GLU A 365 -6.41 19.06 -1.72
C GLU A 365 -6.89 17.80 -2.43
N ASP A 366 -8.09 17.83 -3.02
CA ASP A 366 -8.63 16.68 -3.74
C ASP A 366 -7.81 16.33 -4.99
N ARG A 367 -7.24 17.33 -5.66
CA ARG A 367 -6.33 17.11 -6.79
C ARG A 367 -5.01 16.45 -6.34
N LEU A 368 -4.46 16.91 -5.20
CA LEU A 368 -3.27 16.29 -4.60
C LEU A 368 -3.53 14.84 -4.22
N ARG A 369 -4.68 14.54 -3.60
CA ARG A 369 -5.08 13.18 -3.23
C ARG A 369 -5.25 12.28 -4.46
N ALA A 370 -5.92 12.77 -5.50
CA ALA A 370 -6.06 12.03 -6.76
C ALA A 370 -4.70 11.76 -7.43
N ALA A 371 -3.78 12.73 -7.39
CA ALA A 371 -2.42 12.56 -7.88
C ALA A 371 -1.61 11.56 -7.04
N ALA A 372 -1.78 11.56 -5.70
CA ALA A 372 -1.16 10.57 -4.82
C ALA A 372 -1.64 9.14 -5.12
N MET A 373 -2.96 8.98 -5.37
CA MET A 373 -3.52 7.69 -5.80
C MET A 373 -2.87 7.23 -7.09
N ARG A 374 -2.79 8.11 -8.08
CA ARG A 374 -2.20 7.79 -9.40
C ARG A 374 -0.71 7.48 -9.31
N ALA A 375 0.04 8.26 -8.55
CA ALA A 375 1.47 8.02 -8.33
C ALA A 375 1.71 6.70 -7.59
N MET A 376 0.93 6.40 -6.56
CA MET A 376 1.09 5.15 -5.79
C MET A 376 0.70 3.92 -6.64
N VAL A 377 -0.39 3.96 -7.42
CA VAL A 377 -0.71 2.90 -8.40
C VAL A 377 0.45 2.70 -9.38
N GLY A 378 0.97 3.79 -9.95
CA GLY A 378 2.14 3.73 -10.85
C GLY A 378 3.37 3.13 -10.18
N ALA A 379 3.63 3.47 -8.91
CA ALA A 379 4.73 2.92 -8.12
C ALA A 379 4.54 1.41 -7.86
N ILE A 380 3.32 0.95 -7.56
CA ILE A 380 3.02 -0.48 -7.36
C ILE A 380 3.29 -1.25 -8.66
N LEU A 381 2.81 -0.78 -9.80
CA LEU A 381 3.06 -1.40 -11.10
C LEU A 381 4.57 -1.40 -11.42
N SER A 382 5.25 -0.29 -11.21
CA SER A 382 6.71 -0.16 -11.37
C SER A 382 7.47 -1.17 -10.52
N SER A 383 7.03 -1.47 -9.30
CA SER A 383 7.68 -2.43 -8.41
C SER A 383 7.69 -3.87 -8.97
N ILE A 384 6.68 -4.22 -9.78
CA ILE A 384 6.57 -5.52 -10.45
C ILE A 384 7.35 -5.52 -11.76
N GLU A 385 7.26 -4.43 -12.53
CA GLU A 385 7.93 -4.27 -13.83
C GLU A 385 9.45 -4.35 -13.71
N HIS A 386 10.03 -3.85 -12.61
CA HIS A 386 11.48 -3.82 -12.36
C HIS A 386 11.99 -4.99 -11.51
N ALA A 387 11.08 -5.83 -10.95
CA ALA A 387 11.51 -6.96 -10.15
C ALA A 387 12.27 -8.00 -10.98
N THR A 388 13.32 -8.57 -10.39
CA THR A 388 14.07 -9.72 -10.93
C THR A 388 13.93 -10.90 -9.98
N GLY A 389 13.99 -12.13 -10.49
CA GLY A 389 13.85 -13.35 -9.71
C GLY A 389 14.94 -13.47 -8.65
N LEU A 390 14.58 -14.00 -7.47
CA LEU A 390 15.51 -14.26 -6.37
C LEU A 390 15.02 -15.43 -5.51
N GLY A 391 15.95 -16.28 -5.06
CA GLY A 391 15.64 -17.36 -4.13
C GLY A 391 14.66 -18.41 -4.67
N GLY A 392 14.63 -18.63 -5.99
CA GLY A 392 13.70 -19.55 -6.65
C GLY A 392 12.30 -18.98 -6.89
N VAL A 393 12.06 -17.71 -6.54
CA VAL A 393 10.83 -16.99 -6.85
C VAL A 393 11.09 -16.13 -8.08
N PRO A 394 10.47 -16.41 -9.25
CA PRO A 394 10.66 -15.61 -10.46
C PRO A 394 9.92 -14.29 -10.39
N SER A 395 10.39 -13.32 -11.16
CA SER A 395 9.63 -12.11 -11.49
C SER A 395 8.43 -12.44 -12.39
N ALA A 396 7.53 -11.45 -12.55
CA ALA A 396 6.40 -11.61 -13.47
C ALA A 396 6.85 -11.79 -14.92
N ALA A 397 7.87 -11.05 -15.35
CA ALA A 397 8.44 -11.14 -16.69
C ALA A 397 9.08 -12.51 -16.94
N GLU A 398 9.90 -13.02 -16.01
CA GLU A 398 10.53 -14.35 -16.11
C GLU A 398 9.50 -15.47 -16.14
N HIS A 399 8.44 -15.36 -15.32
CA HIS A 399 7.38 -16.37 -15.30
C HIS A 399 6.64 -16.42 -16.65
N ILE A 400 6.26 -15.26 -17.21
CA ILE A 400 5.58 -15.21 -18.51
C ILE A 400 6.49 -15.71 -19.62
N ALA A 401 7.77 -15.31 -19.65
CA ALA A 401 8.74 -15.78 -20.63
C ALA A 401 8.93 -17.31 -20.61
N SER A 402 8.65 -17.97 -19.48
CA SER A 402 8.74 -19.44 -19.39
C SER A 402 7.67 -20.20 -20.18
N PHE A 403 6.60 -19.52 -20.66
CA PHE A 403 5.54 -20.13 -21.50
C PHE A 403 5.81 -19.99 -23.00
N ASP A 404 6.66 -19.05 -23.40
CA ASP A 404 7.02 -18.82 -24.80
C ASP A 404 8.55 -18.91 -24.96
N PRO A 405 9.08 -20.15 -25.11
CA PRO A 405 10.52 -20.34 -25.24
C PRO A 405 11.13 -19.69 -26.50
N GLU A 406 10.32 -19.35 -27.52
CA GLU A 406 10.79 -18.72 -28.75
C GLU A 406 10.94 -17.20 -28.62
N ALA A 407 10.34 -16.57 -27.59
CA ALA A 407 10.50 -15.14 -27.31
C ALA A 407 11.86 -14.79 -26.66
N SER A 408 12.68 -15.80 -26.32
CA SER A 408 13.97 -15.64 -25.60
C SER A 408 15.21 -15.85 -26.47
N SER A 409 15.04 -16.05 -27.79
CA SER A 409 16.14 -16.29 -28.75
C SER A 409 16.50 -15.06 -29.62
#